data_467e69453b97646b7cabbb384d8ad3c0
#
_entry.id   467e69453b97646b7cabbb384d8ad3c0
#
_cell.length_a   1.000
_cell.length_b   1.000
_cell.length_c   1.000
_cell.angle_alpha   90.00
_cell.angle_beta   90.00
_cell.angle_gamma   90.00
#
_symmetry.space_group_name_H-M   'P 1'
#
loop_
_entity.id
_entity.type
_entity.pdbx_description
1 polymer ?
#
loop_
_entity_poly.entity_id
_entity_poly.type
_entity_poly.pdbx_seq_one_letter_code
_entity_poly.pdbx_strand_id
1 'polypeptide(L)'
;MTAAEIAQKFRARANPPAVLFCYRPPAQRTLDEISKQQIHIAKSDELNDPFECSARVVWDFDLLRRKFIEEYAPKHGLSITEAEKQFDLYSPAWREELPRSTAELIKQSGIICLSAIPDSIRMWSYYAQSHKGVCIGYDTRKRPFFMAMDVKYQNPETPLEAVAALKIDPTEVAAHTTLRKAEEWKFEQEYRIPVNVGNMPRLISVESGAISEIRFGLALGEQAAVDD
;
A
#
# COMPACT_ATOMS: atom_id res chain seq x y z
N MET A 1 -8.04 19.82 -7.85
CA MET A 1 -6.63 19.62 -7.45
C MET A 1 -5.83 19.17 -8.65
N THR A 2 -4.71 19.81 -8.94
CA THR A 2 -3.76 19.37 -9.97
C THR A 2 -2.98 18.16 -9.49
N ALA A 3 -2.37 17.41 -10.43
CA ALA A 3 -1.49 16.28 -10.07
C ALA A 3 -0.32 16.72 -9.17
N ALA A 4 0.18 17.95 -9.32
CA ALA A 4 1.23 18.52 -8.48
C ALA A 4 0.76 18.79 -7.04
N GLU A 5 -0.45 19.30 -6.85
CA GLU A 5 -1.05 19.54 -5.52
C GLU A 5 -1.32 18.22 -4.79
N ILE A 6 -1.76 17.19 -5.53
CA ILE A 6 -1.94 15.83 -5.01
C ILE A 6 -0.59 15.27 -4.56
N ALA A 7 0.43 15.36 -5.41
CA ALA A 7 1.79 14.91 -5.10
C ALA A 7 2.37 15.62 -3.87
N GLN A 8 2.17 16.94 -3.76
CA GLN A 8 2.65 17.71 -2.62
C GLN A 8 1.95 17.30 -1.30
N LYS A 9 0.64 17.03 -1.36
CA LYS A 9 -0.15 16.59 -0.22
C LYS A 9 0.26 15.18 0.27
N PHE A 10 0.55 14.27 -0.65
CA PHE A 10 1.06 12.94 -0.32
C PHE A 10 2.48 13.00 0.23
N ARG A 11 3.38 13.78 -0.35
CA ARG A 11 4.75 13.99 0.16
C ARG A 11 4.77 14.55 1.58
N ALA A 12 3.91 15.51 1.88
CA ALA A 12 3.81 16.09 3.21
C ALA A 12 3.37 15.06 4.27
N ARG A 13 2.65 14.00 3.86
CA ARG A 13 2.20 12.91 4.76
C ARG A 13 3.23 11.80 4.93
N ALA A 14 3.94 11.41 3.88
CA ALA A 14 4.72 10.18 3.85
C ALA A 14 6.24 10.42 3.93
N ASN A 15 6.73 11.57 3.46
CA ASN A 15 8.15 11.94 3.39
C ASN A 15 9.10 10.75 3.13
N PRO A 16 8.92 10.00 2.02
CA PRO A 16 9.73 8.82 1.75
C PRO A 16 11.19 9.19 1.52
N PRO A 17 12.15 8.28 1.75
CA PRO A 17 13.55 8.46 1.36
C PRO A 17 13.67 8.89 -0.12
N ALA A 18 14.77 9.54 -0.48
CA ALA A 18 14.99 10.01 -1.86
C ALA A 18 14.95 8.89 -2.89
N VAL A 19 15.38 7.71 -2.50
CA VAL A 19 15.35 6.48 -3.32
C VAL A 19 14.69 5.37 -2.51
N LEU A 20 13.80 4.62 -3.14
CA LEU A 20 13.23 3.38 -2.63
C LEU A 20 13.60 2.22 -3.55
N PHE A 21 13.73 1.03 -3.00
CA PHE A 21 14.33 -0.12 -3.65
C PHE A 21 13.32 -1.26 -3.83
N CYS A 22 13.40 -1.94 -4.96
CA CYS A 22 12.63 -3.13 -5.25
C CYS A 22 13.55 -4.29 -5.62
N TYR A 23 13.51 -5.35 -4.84
CA TYR A 23 14.28 -6.56 -5.11
C TYR A 23 13.52 -7.46 -6.07
N ARG A 24 14.22 -8.01 -7.08
CA ARG A 24 13.63 -8.83 -8.12
C ARG A 24 14.48 -10.06 -8.44
N PRO A 25 13.85 -11.21 -8.69
CA PRO A 25 14.56 -12.40 -9.19
C PRO A 25 15.07 -12.15 -10.61
N PRO A 26 16.06 -12.93 -11.11
CA PRO A 26 16.56 -12.87 -12.49
C PRO A 26 15.54 -13.54 -13.43
N ALA A 27 14.50 -12.82 -13.81
CA ALA A 27 13.39 -13.33 -14.63
C ALA A 27 13.09 -12.39 -15.80
N GLN A 28 12.47 -12.92 -16.85
CA GLN A 28 12.10 -12.13 -18.04
C GLN A 28 11.21 -10.93 -17.64
N ARG A 29 10.30 -11.10 -16.67
CA ARG A 29 9.49 -10.00 -16.14
C ARG A 29 10.34 -8.86 -15.58
N THR A 30 11.44 -9.18 -14.91
CA THR A 30 12.35 -8.16 -14.35
C THR A 30 13.06 -7.38 -15.45
N LEU A 31 13.49 -8.07 -16.52
CA LEU A 31 14.05 -7.41 -17.70
C LEU A 31 13.04 -6.51 -18.40
N ASP A 32 11.79 -6.96 -18.49
CA ASP A 32 10.69 -6.19 -19.05
C ASP A 32 10.37 -4.94 -18.19
N GLU A 33 10.34 -5.07 -16.86
CA GLU A 33 10.16 -3.94 -15.95
C GLU A 33 11.24 -2.86 -16.18
N ILE A 34 12.49 -3.27 -16.30
CA ILE A 34 13.61 -2.34 -16.50
C ILE A 34 13.56 -1.71 -17.90
N SER A 35 13.51 -2.55 -18.96
CA SER A 35 13.63 -2.09 -20.35
C SER A 35 12.43 -1.26 -20.80
N LYS A 36 11.23 -1.57 -20.33
CA LYS A 36 9.99 -0.87 -20.66
C LYS A 36 9.65 0.24 -19.66
N GLN A 37 10.49 0.47 -18.65
CA GLN A 37 10.23 1.40 -17.56
C GLN A 37 8.86 1.17 -16.94
N GLN A 38 8.63 -0.02 -16.44
CA GLN A 38 7.39 -0.44 -15.82
C GLN A 38 7.65 -0.97 -14.40
N ILE A 39 6.59 -1.07 -13.60
CA ILE A 39 6.63 -1.75 -12.31
C ILE A 39 5.40 -2.63 -12.15
N HIS A 40 5.60 -3.79 -11.54
CA HIS A 40 4.54 -4.74 -11.27
C HIS A 40 3.80 -4.39 -9.98
N ILE A 41 2.47 -4.46 -10.04
CA ILE A 41 1.57 -4.32 -8.90
C ILE A 41 1.22 -5.73 -8.42
N ALA A 42 1.63 -6.07 -7.20
CA ALA A 42 1.25 -7.32 -6.55
C ALA A 42 -0.20 -7.25 -6.06
N LYS A 43 -0.95 -8.33 -6.13
CA LYS A 43 -2.23 -8.47 -5.42
C LYS A 43 -1.98 -8.94 -3.99
N SER A 44 -2.97 -8.74 -3.11
CA SER A 44 -2.88 -9.16 -1.72
C SER A 44 -2.64 -10.66 -1.54
N ASP A 45 -3.16 -11.50 -2.45
CA ASP A 45 -2.99 -12.96 -2.46
C ASP A 45 -1.64 -13.44 -3.04
N GLU A 46 -0.81 -12.52 -3.54
CA GLU A 46 0.54 -12.81 -4.05
C GLU A 46 1.64 -12.40 -3.07
N LEU A 47 1.27 -11.79 -1.96
CA LEU A 47 2.22 -11.43 -0.91
C LEU A 47 2.67 -12.70 -0.17
N ASN A 48 3.91 -12.70 0.29
CA ASN A 48 4.52 -13.87 0.92
C ASN A 48 4.06 -14.10 2.37
N ASP A 49 3.52 -13.10 3.04
CA ASP A 49 2.97 -13.23 4.38
C ASP A 49 1.44 -13.44 4.30
N PRO A 50 0.92 -14.60 4.70
CA PRO A 50 -0.51 -14.90 4.65
C PRO A 50 -1.38 -14.01 5.56
N PHE A 51 -0.76 -13.30 6.49
CA PHE A 51 -1.46 -12.36 7.37
C PHE A 51 -1.56 -10.95 6.79
N GLU A 52 -0.88 -10.67 5.68
CA GLU A 52 -0.96 -9.37 5.02
C GLU A 52 -2.36 -9.12 4.43
N CYS A 53 -2.81 -7.87 4.51
CA CYS A 53 -4.15 -7.45 4.05
C CYS A 53 -5.32 -8.19 4.71
N SER A 54 -5.07 -9.01 5.74
CA SER A 54 -6.08 -9.79 6.47
C SER A 54 -6.58 -9.13 7.75
N ALA A 55 -6.16 -7.89 8.02
CA ALA A 55 -6.50 -7.19 9.25
C ALA A 55 -8.02 -7.15 9.48
N ARG A 56 -8.44 -7.56 10.67
CA ARG A 56 -9.83 -7.43 11.10
C ARG A 56 -10.19 -5.95 11.18
N VAL A 57 -11.11 -5.50 10.34
CA VAL A 57 -11.66 -4.14 10.37
C VAL A 57 -12.85 -4.10 11.33
N VAL A 58 -12.81 -3.18 12.29
CA VAL A 58 -13.90 -2.95 13.26
C VAL A 58 -14.58 -1.62 12.94
N TRP A 59 -15.89 -1.66 12.77
CA TRP A 59 -16.75 -0.50 12.58
C TRP A 59 -17.52 -0.21 13.87
N ASP A 60 -17.03 0.73 14.69
CA ASP A 60 -17.71 1.20 15.88
C ASP A 60 -18.83 2.18 15.48
N PHE A 61 -20.06 1.69 15.38
CA PHE A 61 -21.22 2.49 14.98
C PHE A 61 -21.70 3.46 16.07
N ASP A 62 -21.34 3.24 17.33
CA ASP A 62 -21.67 4.17 18.41
C ASP A 62 -20.71 5.37 18.37
N LEU A 63 -19.44 5.12 18.11
CA LEU A 63 -18.47 6.19 17.82
C LEU A 63 -18.83 6.93 16.54
N LEU A 64 -19.28 6.22 15.50
CA LEU A 64 -19.73 6.81 14.24
C LEU A 64 -20.91 7.76 14.46
N ARG A 65 -21.91 7.34 15.27
CA ARG A 65 -23.06 8.20 15.63
C ARG A 65 -22.61 9.47 16.34
N ARG A 66 -21.74 9.35 17.34
CA ARG A 66 -21.21 10.51 18.05
C ARG A 66 -20.49 11.48 17.11
N LYS A 67 -19.58 10.98 16.28
CA LYS A 67 -18.85 11.82 15.31
C LYS A 67 -19.78 12.49 14.29
N PHE A 68 -20.80 11.78 13.83
CA PHE A 68 -21.79 12.33 12.91
C PHE A 68 -22.53 13.52 13.56
N ILE A 69 -22.98 13.38 14.79
CA ILE A 69 -23.72 14.42 15.51
C ILE A 69 -22.81 15.58 15.92
N GLU A 70 -21.62 15.28 16.48
CA GLU A 70 -20.75 16.30 17.09
C GLU A 70 -19.85 17.02 16.08
N GLU A 71 -19.39 16.33 15.02
CA GLU A 71 -18.41 16.86 14.10
C GLU A 71 -18.97 17.18 12.69
N TYR A 72 -19.84 16.31 12.15
CA TYR A 72 -20.38 16.47 10.80
C TYR A 72 -21.58 17.42 10.78
N ALA A 73 -22.54 17.20 11.64
CA ALA A 73 -23.81 17.96 11.64
C ALA A 73 -23.61 19.48 11.76
N PRO A 74 -22.79 20.01 12.68
CA PRO A 74 -22.56 21.45 12.79
C PRO A 74 -21.93 22.06 11.54
N LYS A 75 -21.05 21.33 10.86
CA LYS A 75 -20.39 21.78 9.63
C LYS A 75 -21.37 21.89 8.44
N HIS A 76 -22.50 21.19 8.53
CA HIS A 76 -23.53 21.15 7.48
C HIS A 76 -24.83 21.88 7.91
N GLY A 77 -24.79 22.63 9.02
CA GLY A 77 -25.91 23.42 9.48
C GLY A 77 -27.10 22.63 10.02
N LEU A 78 -26.87 21.36 10.42
CA LEU A 78 -27.90 20.51 11.01
C LEU A 78 -28.00 20.72 12.51
N SER A 79 -29.21 20.80 13.03
CA SER A 79 -29.46 20.69 14.47
C SER A 79 -29.18 19.25 14.96
N ILE A 80 -28.95 19.09 16.24
CA ILE A 80 -28.74 17.76 16.87
C ILE A 80 -29.91 16.83 16.56
N THR A 81 -31.15 17.29 16.69
CA THR A 81 -32.34 16.47 16.43
C THR A 81 -32.47 16.04 14.98
N GLU A 82 -32.08 16.91 14.03
CA GLU A 82 -32.05 16.56 12.60
C GLU A 82 -30.94 15.55 12.30
N ALA A 83 -29.77 15.74 12.90
CA ALA A 83 -28.63 14.82 12.75
C ALA A 83 -28.98 13.42 13.30
N GLU A 84 -29.60 13.33 14.45
CA GLU A 84 -30.05 12.06 15.03
C GLU A 84 -31.04 11.34 14.11
N LYS A 85 -32.07 12.04 13.62
CA LYS A 85 -33.06 11.48 12.67
C LYS A 85 -32.39 10.99 11.39
N GLN A 86 -31.44 11.77 10.84
CA GLN A 86 -30.71 11.36 9.63
C GLN A 86 -29.83 10.14 9.90
N PHE A 87 -29.11 10.12 11.02
CA PHE A 87 -28.28 8.96 11.37
C PHE A 87 -29.13 7.70 11.52
N ASP A 88 -30.24 7.78 12.26
CA ASP A 88 -31.14 6.63 12.49
C ASP A 88 -31.75 6.14 11.18
N LEU A 89 -32.03 7.02 10.23
CA LEU A 89 -32.53 6.67 8.90
C LEU A 89 -31.49 5.93 8.06
N TYR A 90 -30.24 6.37 8.05
CA TYR A 90 -29.20 5.84 7.15
C TYR A 90 -28.34 4.75 7.79
N SER A 91 -28.22 4.69 9.12
CA SER A 91 -27.32 3.76 9.80
C SER A 91 -27.60 2.28 9.53
N PRO A 92 -28.84 1.81 9.28
CA PRO A 92 -29.06 0.42 8.92
C PRO A 92 -28.34 0.04 7.60
N ALA A 93 -28.42 0.92 6.60
CA ALA A 93 -27.71 0.71 5.32
C ALA A 93 -26.20 0.78 5.50
N TRP A 94 -25.70 1.72 6.31
CA TRP A 94 -24.25 1.85 6.57
C TRP A 94 -23.67 0.65 7.31
N ARG A 95 -24.44 0.03 8.22
CA ARG A 95 -24.00 -1.20 8.92
C ARG A 95 -23.73 -2.36 7.96
N GLU A 96 -24.42 -2.41 6.86
CA GLU A 96 -24.24 -3.43 5.82
C GLU A 96 -23.18 -2.99 4.79
N GLU A 97 -23.30 -1.77 4.28
CA GLU A 97 -22.51 -1.28 3.14
C GLU A 97 -21.04 -0.98 3.47
N LEU A 98 -20.75 -0.37 4.63
CA LEU A 98 -19.37 0.01 4.96
C LEU A 98 -18.43 -1.20 5.10
N PRO A 99 -18.79 -2.26 5.84
CA PRO A 99 -17.97 -3.47 5.88
C PRO A 99 -17.86 -4.17 4.53
N ARG A 100 -18.97 -4.27 3.79
CA ARG A 100 -19.02 -4.95 2.48
C ARG A 100 -18.16 -4.23 1.44
N SER A 101 -18.33 -2.93 1.29
CA SER A 101 -17.55 -2.13 0.34
C SER A 101 -16.06 -2.11 0.70
N THR A 102 -15.72 -2.05 1.99
CA THR A 102 -14.34 -2.15 2.45
C THR A 102 -13.71 -3.50 2.07
N ALA A 103 -14.40 -4.60 2.33
CA ALA A 103 -13.91 -5.93 1.98
C ALA A 103 -13.69 -6.09 0.47
N GLU A 104 -14.60 -5.54 -0.35
CA GLU A 104 -14.46 -5.55 -1.80
C GLU A 104 -13.28 -4.70 -2.28
N LEU A 105 -13.09 -3.52 -1.71
CA LEU A 105 -11.95 -2.66 -2.01
C LEU A 105 -10.61 -3.31 -1.64
N ILE A 106 -10.53 -4.02 -0.51
CA ILE A 106 -9.34 -4.78 -0.12
C ILE A 106 -9.02 -5.85 -1.16
N LYS A 107 -10.02 -6.61 -1.63
CA LYS A 107 -9.84 -7.63 -2.68
C LYS A 107 -9.36 -7.03 -4.00
N GLN A 108 -9.80 -5.82 -4.33
CA GLN A 108 -9.40 -5.09 -5.53
C GLN A 108 -8.09 -4.32 -5.35
N SER A 109 -7.52 -4.32 -4.16
CA SER A 109 -6.26 -3.61 -3.90
C SER A 109 -5.09 -4.37 -4.50
N GLY A 110 -4.24 -3.60 -5.17
CA GLY A 110 -2.89 -3.98 -5.53
C GLY A 110 -1.87 -3.15 -4.76
N ILE A 111 -0.66 -3.63 -4.69
CA ILE A 111 0.38 -3.00 -3.88
C ILE A 111 1.69 -2.98 -4.67
N ILE A 112 2.35 -1.83 -4.70
CA ILE A 112 3.74 -1.74 -5.08
C ILE A 112 4.55 -1.73 -3.79
N CYS A 113 5.34 -2.79 -3.56
CA CYS A 113 6.18 -2.96 -2.38
C CYS A 113 7.60 -2.49 -2.67
N LEU A 114 8.12 -1.62 -1.82
CA LEU A 114 9.43 -1.02 -1.91
C LEU A 114 10.12 -1.06 -0.55
N SER A 115 11.44 -1.04 -0.51
CA SER A 115 12.23 -1.01 0.71
C SER A 115 13.06 0.27 0.79
N ALA A 116 13.31 0.77 1.99
CA ALA A 116 14.24 1.88 2.20
C ALA A 116 15.72 1.45 2.12
N ILE A 117 16.00 0.14 2.15
CA ILE A 117 17.37 -0.38 2.23
C ILE A 117 17.74 -1.22 1.01
N PRO A 118 18.91 -0.98 0.37
CA PRO A 118 19.35 -1.71 -0.83
C PRO A 118 20.28 -2.90 -0.54
N ASP A 119 20.76 -3.06 0.69
CA ASP A 119 21.89 -3.94 1.05
C ASP A 119 21.56 -4.96 2.14
N SER A 120 20.28 -5.20 2.42
CA SER A 120 19.84 -6.21 3.38
C SER A 120 20.06 -7.62 2.85
N ILE A 121 20.91 -8.41 3.50
CA ILE A 121 21.15 -9.83 3.17
C ILE A 121 19.83 -10.61 3.12
N ARG A 122 18.91 -10.35 4.06
CA ARG A 122 17.59 -11.01 4.08
C ARG A 122 16.77 -10.67 2.85
N MET A 123 16.73 -9.39 2.45
CA MET A 123 16.00 -8.96 1.26
C MET A 123 16.59 -9.59 -0.02
N TRP A 124 17.90 -9.64 -0.13
CA TRP A 124 18.57 -10.31 -1.23
C TRP A 124 18.28 -11.82 -1.28
N SER A 125 18.22 -12.46 -0.11
CA SER A 125 17.90 -13.88 -0.01
C SER A 125 16.45 -14.19 -0.38
N TYR A 126 15.49 -13.42 0.15
CA TYR A 126 14.06 -13.70 -0.02
C TYR A 126 13.52 -13.25 -1.38
N TYR A 127 13.91 -12.07 -1.85
CA TYR A 127 13.28 -11.41 -2.98
C TYR A 127 14.12 -11.37 -4.25
N ALA A 128 15.42 -11.59 -4.15
CA ALA A 128 16.35 -11.61 -5.28
C ALA A 128 16.94 -13.00 -5.52
N GLN A 129 16.15 -14.05 -5.29
CA GLN A 129 16.52 -15.45 -5.53
C GLN A 129 17.92 -15.80 -4.99
N SER A 130 18.12 -15.60 -3.67
CA SER A 130 19.40 -15.89 -3.01
C SER A 130 20.59 -15.19 -3.67
N HIS A 131 20.50 -13.87 -3.83
CA HIS A 131 21.52 -12.98 -4.41
C HIS A 131 21.79 -13.19 -5.92
N LYS A 132 20.94 -13.91 -6.66
CA LYS A 132 21.06 -14.11 -8.12
C LYS A 132 20.31 -13.05 -8.93
N GLY A 133 19.49 -12.22 -8.30
CA GLY A 133 18.66 -11.21 -8.94
C GLY A 133 19.25 -9.80 -8.91
N VAL A 134 18.36 -8.82 -8.94
CA VAL A 134 18.70 -7.40 -8.95
C VAL A 134 17.92 -6.64 -7.87
N CYS A 135 18.45 -5.48 -7.48
CA CYS A 135 17.77 -4.49 -6.66
C CYS A 135 17.70 -3.18 -7.45
N ILE A 136 16.46 -2.74 -7.74
CA ILE A 136 16.19 -1.57 -8.58
C ILE A 136 15.85 -0.41 -7.66
N GLY A 137 16.60 0.70 -7.75
CA GLY A 137 16.34 1.94 -7.04
C GLY A 137 15.46 2.89 -7.85
N TYR A 138 14.45 3.44 -7.21
CA TYR A 138 13.48 4.37 -7.79
C TYR A 138 13.53 5.73 -7.10
N ASP A 139 13.66 6.80 -7.89
CA ASP A 139 13.58 8.18 -7.40
C ASP A 139 12.16 8.49 -6.92
N THR A 140 12.02 8.78 -5.63
CA THR A 140 10.71 9.07 -5.02
C THR A 140 10.11 10.43 -5.40
N ARG A 141 10.82 11.26 -6.16
CA ARG A 141 10.26 12.48 -6.76
C ARG A 141 9.44 12.19 -8.01
N LYS A 142 9.56 10.99 -8.56
CA LYS A 142 8.95 10.53 -9.81
C LYS A 142 7.68 9.72 -9.58
N ARG A 143 6.78 9.68 -10.57
CA ARG A 143 5.57 8.85 -10.53
C ARG A 143 5.88 7.38 -10.70
N PRO A 144 5.20 6.51 -9.94
CA PRO A 144 4.22 6.75 -8.88
C PRO A 144 4.85 6.91 -7.48
N PHE A 145 6.16 6.89 -7.35
CA PHE A 145 6.94 6.65 -6.13
C PHE A 145 6.78 7.76 -5.06
N PHE A 146 6.38 8.97 -5.44
CA PHE A 146 6.08 10.02 -4.47
C PHE A 146 4.85 9.72 -3.59
N MET A 147 4.05 8.73 -3.96
CA MET A 147 2.88 8.28 -3.19
C MET A 147 3.23 7.18 -2.19
N ALA A 148 4.48 6.73 -2.12
CA ALA A 148 4.90 5.66 -1.24
C ALA A 148 4.72 6.07 0.23
N MET A 149 4.08 5.21 1.00
CA MET A 149 3.78 5.39 2.41
C MET A 149 4.48 4.32 3.24
N ASP A 150 4.97 4.68 4.41
CA ASP A 150 5.61 3.76 5.34
C ASP A 150 4.63 2.69 5.86
N VAL A 151 5.10 1.46 5.92
CA VAL A 151 4.34 0.33 6.49
C VAL A 151 4.35 0.44 8.01
N LYS A 152 3.19 0.19 8.63
CA LYS A 152 3.02 0.13 10.08
C LYS A 152 3.21 -1.30 10.55
N TYR A 153 4.33 -1.55 11.22
CA TYR A 153 4.63 -2.83 11.81
C TYR A 153 3.91 -2.99 13.15
N GLN A 154 3.17 -4.07 13.31
CA GLN A 154 2.36 -4.33 14.50
C GLN A 154 1.90 -5.79 14.55
N ASN A 155 1.35 -6.20 15.68
CA ASN A 155 0.71 -7.52 15.77
C ASN A 155 -0.43 -7.63 14.74
N PRO A 156 -0.43 -8.63 13.85
CA PRO A 156 -1.46 -8.82 12.83
C PRO A 156 -2.87 -9.03 13.41
N GLU A 157 -2.99 -9.52 14.62
CA GLU A 157 -4.27 -9.69 15.32
C GLU A 157 -4.89 -8.37 15.80
N THR A 158 -4.11 -7.28 15.86
CA THR A 158 -4.61 -5.98 16.29
C THR A 158 -5.66 -5.48 15.30
N PRO A 159 -6.92 -5.22 15.72
CA PRO A 159 -7.95 -4.73 14.82
C PRO A 159 -7.61 -3.35 14.24
N LEU A 160 -8.13 -3.05 13.06
CA LEU A 160 -8.17 -1.70 12.52
C LEU A 160 -9.50 -1.05 12.90
N GLU A 161 -9.43 -0.08 13.81
CA GLU A 161 -10.58 0.70 14.25
C GLU A 161 -10.93 1.75 13.16
N ALA A 162 -11.82 1.39 12.24
CA ALA A 162 -12.11 2.19 11.06
C ALA A 162 -12.60 3.59 11.41
N VAL A 163 -13.52 3.71 12.35
CA VAL A 163 -14.13 5.00 12.72
C VAL A 163 -13.18 5.88 13.54
N ALA A 164 -12.37 5.30 14.40
CA ALA A 164 -11.43 6.05 15.25
C ALA A 164 -10.26 6.63 14.46
N ALA A 165 -9.72 5.83 13.54
CA ALA A 165 -8.51 6.17 12.79
C ALA A 165 -8.79 6.99 11.52
N LEU A 166 -9.97 6.84 10.92
CA LEU A 166 -10.25 7.26 9.55
C LEU A 166 -11.57 8.04 9.44
N LYS A 167 -11.70 8.84 8.40
CA LYS A 167 -12.88 9.65 8.12
C LYS A 167 -13.96 8.86 7.37
N ILE A 168 -14.37 7.70 7.88
CA ILE A 168 -15.52 6.91 7.37
C ILE A 168 -15.49 6.74 5.83
N ASP A 169 -14.30 6.55 5.27
CA ASP A 169 -14.12 6.28 3.84
C ASP A 169 -13.62 4.85 3.67
N PRO A 170 -14.42 3.94 3.10
CA PRO A 170 -14.01 2.57 2.85
C PRO A 170 -12.70 2.47 2.05
N THR A 171 -12.43 3.43 1.18
CA THR A 171 -11.19 3.50 0.39
C THR A 171 -9.97 3.76 1.29
N GLU A 172 -10.09 4.72 2.23
CA GLU A 172 -9.03 4.98 3.21
C GLU A 172 -8.82 3.76 4.13
N VAL A 173 -9.91 3.12 4.58
CA VAL A 173 -9.82 1.90 5.40
C VAL A 173 -9.09 0.78 4.64
N ALA A 174 -9.47 0.52 3.40
CA ALA A 174 -8.82 -0.49 2.55
C ALA A 174 -7.33 -0.17 2.33
N ALA A 175 -6.98 1.09 2.05
CA ALA A 175 -5.58 1.50 1.91
C ALA A 175 -4.79 1.29 3.21
N HIS A 176 -5.37 1.60 4.36
CA HIS A 176 -4.71 1.36 5.65
C HIS A 176 -4.53 -0.11 6.00
N THR A 177 -5.42 -1.00 5.56
CA THR A 177 -5.20 -2.45 5.74
C THR A 177 -3.98 -2.94 4.95
N THR A 178 -3.75 -2.38 3.75
CA THR A 178 -2.59 -2.72 2.92
C THR A 178 -1.27 -2.15 3.44
N LEU A 179 -1.31 -1.17 4.36
CA LEU A 179 -0.13 -0.54 4.96
C LEU A 179 0.27 -1.16 6.31
N ARG A 180 -0.30 -2.31 6.68
CA ARG A 180 0.01 -3.01 7.93
C ARG A 180 0.79 -4.28 7.63
N LYS A 181 1.76 -4.60 8.50
CA LYS A 181 2.58 -5.82 8.41
C LYS A 181 2.99 -6.30 9.79
N ALA A 182 3.24 -7.59 9.94
CA ALA A 182 3.72 -8.17 11.19
C ALA A 182 5.11 -7.62 11.57
N GLU A 183 5.39 -7.47 12.89
CA GLU A 183 6.66 -6.94 13.41
C GLU A 183 7.88 -7.72 12.94
N GLU A 184 7.74 -9.01 12.71
CA GLU A 184 8.79 -9.91 12.24
C GLU A 184 9.40 -9.47 10.89
N TRP A 185 8.62 -8.73 10.09
CA TRP A 185 9.02 -8.20 8.78
C TRP A 185 9.65 -6.81 8.84
N LYS A 186 9.83 -6.23 10.01
CA LYS A 186 10.35 -4.86 10.19
C LYS A 186 11.75 -4.64 9.58
N PHE A 187 12.50 -5.71 9.39
CA PHE A 187 13.80 -5.67 8.72
C PHE A 187 13.73 -5.23 7.25
N GLU A 188 12.53 -5.27 6.64
CA GLU A 188 12.32 -4.84 5.25
C GLU A 188 12.30 -3.31 5.11
N GLN A 189 12.00 -2.57 6.19
CA GLN A 189 11.81 -1.12 6.17
C GLN A 189 10.95 -0.69 4.98
N GLU A 190 9.76 -1.30 4.91
CA GLU A 190 8.92 -1.29 3.72
C GLU A 190 8.13 0.01 3.56
N TYR A 191 8.01 0.43 2.32
CA TYR A 191 7.10 1.46 1.83
C TYR A 191 6.16 0.85 0.80
N ARG A 192 4.91 1.25 0.81
CA ARG A 192 3.89 0.74 -0.10
C ARG A 192 3.17 1.85 -0.83
N ILE A 193 2.77 1.55 -2.06
CA ILE A 193 1.82 2.36 -2.83
C ILE A 193 0.59 1.49 -3.04
N PRO A 194 -0.49 1.69 -2.26
CA PRO A 194 -1.76 1.04 -2.52
C PRO A 194 -2.36 1.54 -3.84
N VAL A 195 -2.83 0.62 -4.66
CA VAL A 195 -3.45 0.90 -5.96
C VAL A 195 -4.75 0.13 -6.05
N ASN A 196 -5.84 0.78 -6.44
CA ASN A 196 -7.03 0.03 -6.84
C ASN A 196 -6.80 -0.52 -8.24
N VAL A 197 -6.60 -1.82 -8.36
CA VAL A 197 -6.29 -2.44 -9.65
C VAL A 197 -7.55 -2.81 -10.43
N GLY A 198 -8.67 -3.14 -9.76
CA GLY A 198 -9.87 -3.59 -10.47
C GLY A 198 -9.51 -4.52 -11.64
N ASN A 199 -9.81 -4.05 -12.86
CA ASN A 199 -9.45 -4.71 -14.13
C ASN A 199 -8.22 -4.07 -14.82
N MET A 200 -7.45 -3.24 -14.13
CA MET A 200 -6.27 -2.57 -14.70
C MET A 200 -5.12 -3.56 -14.96
N PRO A 201 -4.24 -3.26 -15.94
CA PRO A 201 -3.01 -4.01 -16.12
C PRO A 201 -2.16 -4.00 -14.84
N ARG A 202 -1.51 -5.13 -14.58
CA ARG A 202 -0.65 -5.33 -13.41
C ARG A 202 0.77 -4.76 -13.58
N LEU A 203 1.13 -4.38 -14.79
CA LEU A 203 2.34 -3.63 -15.13
C LEU A 203 1.93 -2.21 -15.49
N ILE A 204 2.43 -1.23 -14.76
CA ILE A 204 2.20 0.18 -15.03
C ILE A 204 3.50 0.88 -15.40
N SER A 205 3.43 1.82 -16.33
CA SER A 205 4.59 2.64 -16.69
C SER A 205 4.97 3.57 -15.55
N VAL A 206 6.27 3.68 -15.31
CA VAL A 206 6.83 4.68 -14.39
C VAL A 206 7.27 5.91 -15.19
N GLU A 207 7.40 7.04 -14.52
CA GLU A 207 7.88 8.28 -15.16
C GLU A 207 9.30 8.10 -15.67
N SER A 208 9.62 8.69 -16.82
CA SER A 208 10.97 8.64 -17.39
C SER A 208 12.02 9.12 -16.39
N GLY A 209 13.11 8.35 -16.24
CA GLY A 209 14.16 8.59 -15.27
C GLY A 209 13.76 8.27 -13.82
N ALA A 210 12.68 7.52 -13.60
CA ALA A 210 12.32 7.04 -12.27
C ALA A 210 13.29 5.95 -11.77
N ILE A 211 13.79 5.08 -12.65
CA ILE A 211 14.85 4.15 -12.30
C ILE A 211 16.16 4.94 -12.15
N SER A 212 16.65 5.05 -10.92
CA SER A 212 17.85 5.82 -10.59
C SER A 212 19.11 4.97 -10.53
N GLU A 213 18.99 3.71 -10.14
CA GLU A 213 20.10 2.77 -10.06
C GLU A 213 19.62 1.32 -10.17
N ILE A 214 20.53 0.43 -10.55
CA ILE A 214 20.33 -1.02 -10.55
C ILE A 214 21.55 -1.65 -9.89
N ARG A 215 21.31 -2.45 -8.86
CA ARG A 215 22.34 -3.23 -8.16
C ARG A 215 22.16 -4.70 -8.52
N PHE A 216 23.26 -5.37 -8.78
CA PHE A 216 23.28 -6.79 -9.13
C PHE A 216 23.63 -7.61 -7.89
N GLY A 217 22.96 -8.74 -7.72
CA GLY A 217 23.26 -9.69 -6.67
C GLY A 217 24.64 -10.33 -6.86
N LEU A 218 25.31 -10.66 -5.77
CA LEU A 218 26.68 -11.20 -5.78
C LEU A 218 26.78 -12.56 -6.51
N ALA A 219 25.69 -13.33 -6.55
CA ALA A 219 25.61 -14.62 -7.20
C ALA A 219 24.97 -14.55 -8.61
N LEU A 220 24.83 -13.35 -9.18
CA LEU A 220 24.35 -13.19 -10.55
C LEU A 220 25.38 -13.74 -11.52
N GLY A 221 25.02 -14.73 -12.32
CA GLY A 221 25.91 -15.39 -13.29
C GLY A 221 26.47 -16.75 -12.84
N GLU A 222 26.32 -17.15 -11.56
CA GLU A 222 26.72 -18.49 -11.12
C GLU A 222 25.88 -19.62 -11.76
N GLN A 223 24.77 -19.29 -12.38
CA GLN A 223 23.87 -20.25 -13.06
C GLN A 223 24.38 -20.69 -14.42
N ALA A 224 25.33 -19.95 -15.03
CA ALA A 224 25.94 -20.31 -16.31
C ALA A 224 27.03 -21.40 -16.20
N ALA A 225 27.44 -21.74 -14.98
CA ALA A 225 28.52 -22.70 -14.74
C ALA A 225 28.02 -24.12 -14.38
N VAL A 226 26.71 -24.34 -14.29
CA VAL A 226 26.14 -25.62 -13.81
C VAL A 226 25.46 -26.42 -14.94
N ASP A 227 25.23 -25.81 -16.10
CA ASP A 227 24.52 -26.42 -17.24
C ASP A 227 25.45 -26.73 -18.45
N ASP A 228 26.79 -26.79 -18.27
CA ASP A 228 27.78 -27.27 -19.28
C ASP A 228 28.31 -28.69 -18.93
#